data_614d38490f00c10e38da19769f8f9ced
#
_entry.id   614d38490f00c10e38da19769f8f9ced
#
_cell.length_a   1.000
_cell.length_b   1.000
_cell.length_c   1.000
_cell.angle_alpha   90.00
_cell.angle_beta   90.00
_cell.angle_gamma   90.00
#
_symmetry.space_group_name_H-M   'P 1'
#
loop_
_entity.id
_entity.type
_entity.pdbx_description
1 polymer ?
#
loop_
_entity_poly.entity_id
_entity_poly.type
_entity_poly.pdbx_seq_one_letter_code
_entity_poly.pdbx_strand_id
1 'polypeptide(L)'
;MADSKRRQHDVLVVSSYEKFAASAERALSDGRYREIEVRKSASVARRDLLERSYDVAIINIPLSDEPGVELALDIATRYSTGVIITASSEISEDVAERVTDYGIIVIPKPATTRAVSRNVRLLCAILDRLKSTEKKVLSLEEKMEEIRIVNRAKWKLISDKEMKEDEAHRYIGRLAMDRCISRREVAEEILAAGK
;
A
#
# COMPACT_ATOMS: atom_id res chain seq x y z
N MET A 1 -9.60 25.85 3.19
CA MET A 1 -8.63 24.90 2.61
C MET A 1 -8.51 23.76 3.58
N ALA A 2 -9.03 22.58 3.26
CA ALA A 2 -9.03 21.43 4.14
C ALA A 2 -7.58 21.00 4.35
N ASP A 3 -7.16 21.01 5.61
CA ASP A 3 -5.91 20.42 6.08
C ASP A 3 -6.08 18.89 5.95
N SER A 4 -5.78 18.40 4.75
CA SER A 4 -5.72 16.98 4.47
C SER A 4 -4.59 16.44 5.36
N LYS A 5 -4.96 15.77 6.45
CA LYS A 5 -4.06 15.05 7.35
C LYS A 5 -3.13 14.20 6.47
N ARG A 6 -1.96 14.77 6.11
CA ARG A 6 -0.93 14.05 5.33
C ARG A 6 -0.58 12.80 6.11
N ARG A 7 -0.73 11.67 5.46
CA ARG A 7 -0.30 10.40 6.03
C ARG A 7 1.17 10.50 6.37
N GLN A 8 1.52 10.18 7.60
CA GLN A 8 2.92 10.06 8.02
C GLN A 8 3.39 8.66 7.64
N HIS A 9 4.60 8.58 7.11
CA HIS A 9 5.21 7.35 6.60
C HIS A 9 6.30 6.88 7.56
N ASP A 10 6.47 5.55 7.63
CA ASP A 10 7.57 4.93 8.36
C ASP A 10 8.69 4.58 7.39
N VAL A 11 9.91 4.93 7.77
CA VAL A 11 11.10 4.75 6.93
C VAL A 11 12.13 3.88 7.63
N LEU A 12 12.58 2.84 6.94
CA LEU A 12 13.70 2.01 7.33
C LEU A 12 14.96 2.47 6.59
N VAL A 13 16.04 2.72 7.31
CA VAL A 13 17.36 3.00 6.75
C VAL A 13 18.29 1.85 7.09
N VAL A 14 18.84 1.17 6.09
CA VAL A 14 19.80 0.09 6.29
C VAL A 14 21.17 0.54 5.82
N SER A 15 22.11 0.70 6.74
CA SER A 15 23.45 1.17 6.43
C SER A 15 24.47 0.77 7.49
N SER A 16 25.57 0.18 7.05
CA SER A 16 26.75 -0.06 7.90
C SER A 16 27.55 1.22 8.20
N TYR A 17 27.29 2.31 7.47
CA TYR A 17 28.02 3.56 7.59
C TYR A 17 27.21 4.57 8.40
N GLU A 18 27.66 4.88 9.61
CA GLU A 18 26.98 5.81 10.53
C GLU A 18 26.82 7.21 9.95
N LYS A 19 27.81 7.70 9.18
CA LYS A 19 27.71 9.01 8.53
C LYS A 19 26.58 9.09 7.52
N PHE A 20 26.33 8.00 6.78
CA PHE A 20 25.22 7.95 5.85
C PHE A 20 23.89 7.89 6.60
N ALA A 21 23.79 7.03 7.62
CA ALA A 21 22.60 6.92 8.44
C ALA A 21 22.18 8.26 9.04
N ALA A 22 23.10 8.95 9.70
CA ALA A 22 22.87 10.29 10.26
C ALA A 22 22.52 11.35 9.19
N SER A 23 23.05 11.21 7.97
CA SER A 23 22.70 12.10 6.85
C SER A 23 21.29 11.82 6.32
N ALA A 24 20.89 10.54 6.25
CA ALA A 24 19.55 10.13 5.85
C ALA A 24 18.50 10.57 6.88
N GLU A 25 18.74 10.38 8.18
CA GLU A 25 17.87 10.88 9.24
C GLU A 25 17.67 12.40 9.15
N ARG A 26 18.75 13.17 8.96
CA ARG A 26 18.64 14.62 8.74
C ARG A 26 17.88 14.98 7.46
N ALA A 27 18.03 14.19 6.40
CA ALA A 27 17.30 14.40 5.15
C ALA A 27 15.79 14.25 5.31
N LEU A 28 15.37 13.47 6.32
CA LEU A 28 14.00 13.09 6.58
C LEU A 28 13.40 13.77 7.82
N SER A 29 14.15 14.66 8.50
CA SER A 29 13.72 15.29 9.76
C SER A 29 12.68 16.41 9.60
N ASP A 30 12.03 16.53 8.45
CA ASP A 30 11.07 17.63 8.15
C ASP A 30 9.66 17.43 8.76
N GLY A 31 9.50 16.49 9.69
CA GLY A 31 8.24 16.20 10.39
C GLY A 31 7.18 15.48 9.56
N ARG A 32 7.51 15.03 8.35
CA ARG A 32 6.60 14.29 7.46
C ARG A 32 6.57 12.80 7.70
N TYR A 33 7.56 12.28 8.41
CA TYR A 33 7.72 10.87 8.71
C TYR A 33 7.37 10.64 10.16
N ARG A 34 6.70 9.53 10.43
CA ARG A 34 6.28 9.16 11.79
C ARG A 34 7.45 8.57 12.57
N GLU A 35 8.18 7.67 11.89
CA GLU A 35 9.29 6.95 12.47
C GLU A 35 10.38 6.75 11.42
N ILE A 36 11.63 6.89 11.82
CA ILE A 36 12.80 6.61 10.99
C ILE A 36 13.67 5.67 11.80
N GLU A 37 13.74 4.43 11.35
CA GLU A 37 14.50 3.38 12.02
C GLU A 37 15.78 3.08 11.25
N VAL A 38 16.90 2.99 11.97
CA VAL A 38 18.19 2.66 11.37
C VAL A 38 18.63 1.25 11.77
N ARG A 39 19.04 0.46 10.78
CA ARG A 39 19.61 -0.86 10.98
C ARG A 39 20.96 -0.96 10.31
N LYS A 40 21.93 -1.66 10.95
CA LYS A 40 23.32 -1.70 10.50
C LYS A 40 23.62 -2.85 9.53
N SER A 41 22.72 -3.83 9.41
CA SER A 41 22.94 -5.03 8.60
C SER A 41 21.63 -5.54 7.99
N ALA A 42 21.73 -6.34 6.94
CA ALA A 42 20.60 -6.97 6.29
C ALA A 42 19.88 -7.96 7.21
N SER A 43 20.62 -8.76 7.96
CA SER A 43 20.05 -9.74 8.89
C SER A 43 19.16 -9.09 9.96
N VAL A 44 19.58 -7.95 10.51
CA VAL A 44 18.78 -7.18 11.47
C VAL A 44 17.57 -6.55 10.79
N ALA A 45 17.72 -6.00 9.59
CA ALA A 45 16.63 -5.43 8.83
C ALA A 45 15.54 -6.47 8.48
N ARG A 46 15.94 -7.67 8.04
CA ARG A 46 14.99 -8.76 7.75
C ARG A 46 14.19 -9.18 8.98
N ARG A 47 14.83 -9.28 10.15
CA ARG A 47 14.12 -9.61 11.40
C ARG A 47 13.12 -8.53 11.78
N ASP A 48 13.50 -7.27 11.66
CA ASP A 48 12.65 -6.12 11.95
C ASP A 48 11.42 -6.06 11.02
N LEU A 49 11.59 -6.37 9.74
CA LEU A 49 10.52 -6.45 8.75
C LEU A 49 9.50 -7.57 9.01
N LEU A 50 9.83 -8.57 9.81
CA LEU A 50 8.87 -9.59 10.25
C LEU A 50 7.93 -9.07 11.35
N GLU A 51 8.40 -8.11 12.14
CA GLU A 51 7.66 -7.57 13.29
C GLU A 51 6.96 -6.25 12.95
N ARG A 52 7.48 -5.50 11.97
CA ARG A 52 7.01 -4.16 11.62
C ARG A 52 6.91 -3.97 10.10
N SER A 53 6.00 -3.10 9.69
CA SER A 53 5.85 -2.66 8.31
C SER A 53 6.42 -1.26 8.12
N TYR A 54 7.13 -1.05 7.02
CA TYR A 54 7.65 0.25 6.61
C TYR A 54 7.05 0.65 5.26
N ASP A 55 6.83 1.96 5.06
CA ASP A 55 6.39 2.46 3.76
C ASP A 55 7.57 2.56 2.77
N VAL A 56 8.76 2.96 3.27
CA VAL A 56 9.97 3.09 2.44
C VAL A 56 11.18 2.49 3.14
N ALA A 57 12.02 1.79 2.38
CA ALA A 57 13.33 1.32 2.81
C ALA A 57 14.44 1.99 1.98
N ILE A 58 15.47 2.51 2.66
CA ILE A 58 16.68 3.06 2.04
C ILE A 58 17.84 2.15 2.39
N ILE A 59 18.46 1.54 1.39
CA ILE A 59 19.56 0.58 1.58
C ILE A 59 20.85 1.18 1.02
N ASN A 60 21.81 1.42 1.89
CA ASN A 60 23.12 1.95 1.50
C ASN A 60 24.13 0.83 1.30
N ILE A 61 24.26 0.35 0.07
CA ILE A 61 25.15 -0.78 -0.26
C ILE A 61 26.63 -0.36 -0.44
N PRO A 62 27.61 -1.27 -0.16
CA PRO A 62 27.39 -2.59 0.42
C PRO A 62 27.06 -2.53 1.91
N LEU A 63 26.39 -3.56 2.42
CA LEU A 63 26.14 -3.78 3.84
C LEU A 63 27.30 -4.57 4.46
N SER A 64 27.30 -4.69 5.78
CA SER A 64 28.39 -5.39 6.50
C SER A 64 28.34 -6.90 6.37
N ASP A 65 27.17 -7.46 6.15
CA ASP A 65 26.87 -8.88 6.14
C ASP A 65 26.51 -9.43 4.76
N GLU A 66 26.13 -8.57 3.81
CA GLU A 66 25.85 -8.97 2.42
C GLU A 66 25.98 -7.75 1.46
N PRO A 67 26.00 -7.99 0.12
CA PRO A 67 26.02 -6.90 -0.86
C PRO A 67 24.82 -5.95 -0.79
N GLY A 68 23.66 -6.41 -0.29
CA GLY A 68 22.46 -5.62 -0.04
C GLY A 68 21.45 -5.53 -1.19
N VAL A 69 21.79 -5.98 -2.39
CA VAL A 69 20.87 -6.03 -3.54
C VAL A 69 19.77 -7.07 -3.30
N GLU A 70 20.13 -8.24 -2.77
CA GLU A 70 19.16 -9.29 -2.45
C GLU A 70 18.17 -8.86 -1.37
N LEU A 71 18.63 -8.11 -0.35
CA LEU A 71 17.72 -7.51 0.63
C LEU A 71 16.71 -6.58 -0.06
N ALA A 72 17.16 -5.76 -0.99
CA ALA A 72 16.29 -4.83 -1.71
C ALA A 72 15.21 -5.57 -2.53
N LEU A 73 15.60 -6.63 -3.24
CA LEU A 73 14.69 -7.48 -4.01
C LEU A 73 13.70 -8.21 -3.10
N ASP A 74 14.18 -8.77 -1.98
CA ASP A 74 13.30 -9.40 -0.98
C ASP A 74 12.25 -8.42 -0.46
N ILE A 75 12.65 -7.18 -0.14
CA ILE A 75 11.73 -6.17 0.36
C ILE A 75 10.70 -5.79 -0.72
N ALA A 76 11.15 -5.51 -1.93
CA ALA A 76 10.27 -5.07 -3.02
C ALA A 76 9.27 -6.15 -3.45
N THR A 77 9.62 -7.44 -3.33
CA THR A 77 8.75 -8.54 -3.78
C THR A 77 7.82 -9.09 -2.69
N ARG A 78 8.23 -9.02 -1.42
CA ARG A 78 7.47 -9.63 -0.32
C ARG A 78 6.66 -8.63 0.50
N TYR A 79 7.02 -7.35 0.44
CA TYR A 79 6.38 -6.30 1.25
C TYR A 79 5.86 -5.17 0.36
N SER A 80 4.81 -4.50 0.80
CA SER A 80 4.29 -3.27 0.14
C SER A 80 5.14 -2.05 0.49
N THR A 81 6.47 -2.21 0.47
CA THR A 81 7.47 -1.21 0.86
C THR A 81 8.21 -0.74 -0.38
N GLY A 82 8.23 0.56 -0.61
CA GLY A 82 9.04 1.14 -1.68
C GLY A 82 10.53 1.12 -1.31
N VAL A 83 11.40 0.81 -2.27
CA VAL A 83 12.83 0.61 -1.99
C VAL A 83 13.69 1.60 -2.74
N ILE A 84 14.68 2.16 -2.05
CA ILE A 84 15.74 3.00 -2.60
C ILE A 84 17.08 2.37 -2.26
N ILE A 85 17.94 2.17 -3.25
CA ILE A 85 19.35 1.76 -3.06
C ILE A 85 20.26 2.97 -3.28
N THR A 86 21.26 3.13 -2.45
CA THR A 86 22.40 4.02 -2.76
C THR A 86 23.64 3.18 -3.02
N ALA A 87 24.21 3.29 -4.22
CA ALA A 87 25.34 2.51 -4.70
C ALA A 87 26.51 3.41 -5.13
N SER A 88 27.74 2.89 -5.15
CA SER A 88 28.84 3.66 -5.79
C SER A 88 28.58 3.88 -7.26
N SER A 89 29.08 4.98 -7.83
CA SER A 89 28.85 5.31 -9.24
C SER A 89 29.35 4.21 -10.19
N GLU A 90 30.36 3.45 -9.79
CA GLU A 90 30.95 2.36 -10.57
C GLU A 90 29.98 1.19 -10.80
N ILE A 91 29.11 0.89 -9.83
CA ILE A 91 28.18 -0.26 -9.89
C ILE A 91 26.71 0.17 -9.99
N SER A 92 26.43 1.47 -9.96
CA SER A 92 25.05 1.96 -9.88
C SER A 92 24.22 1.61 -11.12
N GLU A 93 24.83 1.58 -12.31
CA GLU A 93 24.13 1.19 -13.55
C GLU A 93 23.86 -0.31 -13.57
N ASP A 94 24.84 -1.15 -13.27
CA ASP A 94 24.65 -2.61 -13.17
C ASP A 94 23.60 -2.99 -12.13
N VAL A 95 23.60 -2.30 -10.99
CA VAL A 95 22.57 -2.49 -9.96
C VAL A 95 21.21 -2.05 -10.49
N ALA A 96 21.13 -0.90 -11.17
CA ALA A 96 19.87 -0.39 -11.70
C ALA A 96 19.27 -1.33 -12.75
N GLU A 97 20.05 -1.88 -13.66
CA GLU A 97 19.60 -2.88 -14.63
C GLU A 97 18.95 -4.11 -13.96
N ARG A 98 19.48 -4.53 -12.81
CA ARG A 98 18.97 -5.70 -12.07
C ARG A 98 17.68 -5.42 -11.30
N VAL A 99 17.44 -4.19 -10.86
CA VAL A 99 16.40 -3.92 -9.85
C VAL A 99 15.29 -2.97 -10.32
N THR A 100 15.44 -2.29 -11.45
CA THR A 100 14.46 -1.28 -11.92
C THR A 100 13.09 -1.90 -12.22
N ASP A 101 13.04 -3.10 -12.78
CA ASP A 101 11.79 -3.82 -13.08
C ASP A 101 10.98 -4.17 -11.82
N TYR A 102 11.62 -4.18 -10.66
CA TYR A 102 10.97 -4.36 -9.36
C TYR A 102 10.52 -3.03 -8.72
N GLY A 103 10.63 -1.91 -9.44
CA GLY A 103 10.27 -0.59 -8.94
C GLY A 103 11.24 0.00 -7.91
N ILE A 104 12.47 -0.52 -7.85
CA ILE A 104 13.52 -0.05 -6.94
C ILE A 104 14.25 1.14 -7.56
N ILE A 105 14.40 2.21 -6.80
CA ILE A 105 15.14 3.41 -7.23
C ILE A 105 16.61 3.28 -6.83
N VAL A 106 17.52 3.50 -7.77
CA VAL A 106 18.96 3.53 -7.48
C VAL A 106 19.47 4.97 -7.53
N ILE A 107 20.17 5.38 -6.49
CA ILE A 107 20.83 6.70 -6.37
C ILE A 107 22.34 6.48 -6.34
N PRO A 108 23.08 6.99 -7.33
CA PRO A 108 24.54 6.90 -7.31
C PRO A 108 25.14 7.77 -6.20
N LYS A 109 26.23 7.30 -5.61
CA LYS A 109 27.02 8.07 -4.63
C LYS A 109 27.96 9.05 -5.34
N PRO A 110 28.18 10.24 -4.79
CA PRO A 110 27.72 10.71 -3.48
C PRO A 110 26.23 11.08 -3.45
N ALA A 111 25.43 10.37 -2.64
CA ALA A 111 24.01 10.62 -2.48
C ALA A 111 23.80 11.86 -1.60
N THR A 112 23.37 12.96 -2.20
CA THR A 112 23.10 14.19 -1.44
C THR A 112 21.82 14.06 -0.61
N THR A 113 21.76 14.71 0.54
CA THR A 113 20.55 14.82 1.40
C THR A 113 19.32 15.22 0.58
N ARG A 114 19.50 16.18 -0.35
CA ARG A 114 18.41 16.64 -1.24
C ARG A 114 17.93 15.54 -2.21
N ALA A 115 18.85 14.75 -2.77
CA ALA A 115 18.48 13.64 -3.66
C ALA A 115 17.71 12.56 -2.91
N VAL A 116 18.19 12.16 -1.74
CA VAL A 116 17.50 11.17 -0.87
C VAL A 116 16.12 11.67 -0.50
N SER A 117 15.98 12.85 0.10
CA SER A 117 14.69 13.41 0.51
C SER A 117 13.70 13.53 -0.67
N ARG A 118 14.17 13.95 -1.86
CA ARG A 118 13.32 14.07 -3.05
C ARG A 118 12.79 12.72 -3.51
N ASN A 119 13.63 11.70 -3.57
CA ASN A 119 13.23 10.38 -4.04
C ASN A 119 12.31 9.68 -3.01
N VAL A 120 12.58 9.81 -1.72
CA VAL A 120 11.67 9.29 -0.67
C VAL A 120 10.29 9.95 -0.78
N ARG A 121 10.23 11.28 -0.93
CA ARG A 121 8.94 11.99 -1.10
C ARG A 121 8.17 11.55 -2.35
N LEU A 122 8.89 11.37 -3.46
CA LEU A 122 8.28 10.87 -4.70
C LEU A 122 7.71 9.47 -4.49
N LEU A 123 8.48 8.58 -3.89
CA LEU A 123 8.07 7.21 -3.63
C LEU A 123 6.86 7.14 -2.67
N CYS A 124 6.87 7.91 -1.59
CA CYS A 124 5.71 8.05 -0.70
C CYS A 124 4.45 8.51 -1.45
N ALA A 125 4.58 9.51 -2.32
CA ALA A 125 3.45 10.01 -3.11
C ALA A 125 2.90 8.96 -4.09
N ILE A 126 3.76 8.15 -4.70
CA ILE A 126 3.37 7.03 -5.57
C ILE A 126 2.63 5.96 -4.76
N LEU A 127 3.17 5.58 -3.60
CA LEU A 127 2.56 4.59 -2.71
C LEU A 127 1.19 5.03 -2.19
N ASP A 128 1.04 6.29 -1.81
CA ASP A 128 -0.25 6.85 -1.39
C ASP A 128 -1.29 6.81 -2.52
N ARG A 129 -0.85 7.11 -3.74
CA ARG A 129 -1.72 7.02 -4.93
C ARG A 129 -2.14 5.58 -5.23
N LEU A 130 -1.23 4.61 -5.15
CA LEU A 130 -1.53 3.19 -5.32
C LEU A 130 -2.53 2.70 -4.27
N LYS A 131 -2.26 2.95 -2.99
CA LYS A 131 -3.18 2.59 -1.88
C LYS A 131 -4.56 3.24 -2.02
N SER A 132 -4.62 4.49 -2.52
CA SER A 132 -5.90 5.16 -2.81
C SER A 132 -6.66 4.49 -3.96
N THR A 133 -5.95 4.04 -5.00
CA THR A 133 -6.54 3.34 -6.13
C THR A 133 -7.05 1.97 -5.73
N GLU A 134 -6.28 1.20 -4.98
CA GLU A 134 -6.69 -0.10 -4.43
C GLU A 134 -7.98 0.00 -3.60
N LYS A 135 -8.07 1.00 -2.71
CA LYS A 135 -9.30 1.25 -1.93
C LYS A 135 -10.50 1.55 -2.81
N LYS A 136 -10.31 2.29 -3.91
CA LYS A 136 -11.40 2.57 -4.87
C LYS A 136 -11.84 1.31 -5.60
N VAL A 137 -10.90 0.47 -6.02
CA VAL A 137 -11.20 -0.81 -6.68
C VAL A 137 -12.01 -1.70 -5.74
N LEU A 138 -11.55 -1.91 -4.50
CA LEU A 138 -12.28 -2.70 -3.50
C LEU A 138 -13.70 -2.16 -3.26
N SER A 139 -13.86 -0.84 -3.13
CA SER A 139 -15.19 -0.23 -2.97
C SER A 139 -16.09 -0.42 -4.19
N LEU A 140 -15.54 -0.47 -5.40
CA LEU A 140 -16.30 -0.74 -6.62
C LEU A 140 -16.71 -2.23 -6.70
N GLU A 141 -15.82 -3.13 -6.33
CA GLU A 141 -16.11 -4.57 -6.27
C GLU A 141 -17.22 -4.88 -5.27
N GLU A 142 -17.16 -4.28 -4.08
CA GLU A 142 -18.23 -4.39 -3.07
C GLU A 142 -19.58 -3.90 -3.59
N LYS A 143 -19.62 -2.75 -4.29
CA LYS A 143 -20.84 -2.22 -4.90
C LYS A 143 -21.37 -3.11 -6.03
N MET A 144 -20.48 -3.66 -6.85
CA MET A 144 -20.89 -4.58 -7.91
C MET A 144 -21.50 -5.87 -7.34
N GLU A 145 -20.93 -6.39 -6.26
CA GLU A 145 -21.47 -7.56 -5.59
C GLU A 145 -22.83 -7.26 -4.93
N GLU A 146 -22.99 -6.11 -4.29
CA GLU A 146 -24.29 -5.65 -3.78
C GLU A 146 -25.36 -5.61 -4.89
N ILE A 147 -25.02 -5.02 -6.03
CA ILE A 147 -25.94 -4.96 -7.19
C ILE A 147 -26.33 -6.37 -7.65
N ARG A 148 -25.39 -7.30 -7.71
CA ARG A 148 -25.65 -8.70 -8.11
C ARG A 148 -26.61 -9.39 -7.13
N ILE A 149 -26.35 -9.26 -5.83
CA ILE A 149 -27.18 -9.88 -4.78
C ILE A 149 -28.59 -9.29 -4.81
N VAL A 150 -28.72 -7.96 -4.89
CA VAL A 150 -30.01 -7.28 -4.97
C VAL A 150 -30.79 -7.68 -6.23
N ASN A 151 -30.12 -7.79 -7.39
CA ASN A 151 -30.77 -8.25 -8.60
C ASN A 151 -31.26 -9.71 -8.50
N ARG A 152 -30.47 -10.60 -7.92
CA ARG A 152 -30.91 -11.98 -7.66
C ARG A 152 -32.14 -12.02 -6.75
N ALA A 153 -32.17 -11.22 -5.69
CA ALA A 153 -33.33 -11.11 -4.82
C ALA A 153 -34.56 -10.54 -5.54
N LYS A 154 -34.42 -9.54 -6.42
CA LYS A 154 -35.50 -9.05 -7.28
C LYS A 154 -36.06 -10.18 -8.16
N TRP A 155 -35.19 -10.90 -8.86
CA TRP A 155 -35.64 -12.03 -9.71
C TRP A 155 -36.40 -13.06 -8.92
N LYS A 156 -35.97 -13.37 -7.69
CA LYS A 156 -36.72 -14.30 -6.82
C LYS A 156 -38.08 -13.75 -6.45
N LEU A 157 -38.21 -12.50 -6.08
CA LEU A 157 -39.50 -11.86 -5.78
C LEU A 157 -40.44 -11.83 -6.99
N ILE A 158 -39.90 -11.60 -8.19
CA ILE A 158 -40.65 -11.64 -9.44
C ILE A 158 -41.18 -13.05 -9.68
N SER A 159 -40.31 -14.07 -9.53
CA SER A 159 -40.69 -15.47 -9.74
C SER A 159 -41.66 -16.00 -8.70
N ASP A 160 -41.39 -15.74 -7.40
CA ASP A 160 -42.14 -16.40 -6.30
C ASP A 160 -43.40 -15.63 -5.91
N LYS A 161 -43.45 -14.31 -6.14
CA LYS A 161 -44.56 -13.43 -5.73
C LYS A 161 -45.22 -12.68 -6.88
N GLU A 162 -44.88 -13.02 -8.13
CA GLU A 162 -45.43 -12.40 -9.35
C GLU A 162 -45.31 -10.85 -9.37
N MET A 163 -44.33 -10.31 -8.64
CA MET A 163 -44.10 -8.85 -8.59
C MET A 163 -43.52 -8.34 -9.91
N LYS A 164 -43.86 -7.10 -10.27
CA LYS A 164 -43.16 -6.41 -11.33
C LYS A 164 -41.77 -5.95 -10.83
N GLU A 165 -40.82 -5.70 -11.74
CA GLU A 165 -39.46 -5.34 -11.39
C GLU A 165 -39.40 -4.07 -10.49
N ASP A 166 -40.18 -3.05 -10.83
CA ASP A 166 -40.29 -1.83 -10.04
C ASP A 166 -40.88 -2.05 -8.64
N GLU A 167 -41.78 -3.02 -8.50
CA GLU A 167 -42.37 -3.37 -7.22
C GLU A 167 -41.36 -4.11 -6.34
N ALA A 168 -40.63 -5.06 -6.91
CA ALA A 168 -39.57 -5.79 -6.22
C ALA A 168 -38.44 -4.85 -5.77
N HIS A 169 -38.06 -3.91 -6.62
CA HIS A 169 -37.06 -2.88 -6.26
C HIS A 169 -37.51 -2.01 -5.09
N ARG A 170 -38.75 -1.50 -5.16
CA ARG A 170 -39.32 -0.68 -4.08
C ARG A 170 -39.54 -1.47 -2.79
N TYR A 171 -39.90 -2.74 -2.89
CA TYR A 171 -40.07 -3.64 -1.75
C TYR A 171 -38.79 -3.81 -0.97
N ILE A 172 -37.66 -4.14 -1.65
CA ILE A 172 -36.34 -4.27 -1.02
C ILE A 172 -35.92 -2.93 -0.38
N GLY A 173 -36.11 -1.82 -1.10
CA GLY A 173 -35.76 -0.49 -0.60
C GLY A 173 -36.54 -0.08 0.65
N ARG A 174 -37.85 -0.38 0.70
CA ARG A 174 -38.69 -0.08 1.85
C ARG A 174 -38.30 -0.90 3.07
N LEU A 175 -38.11 -2.22 2.91
CA LEU A 175 -37.66 -3.08 4.00
C LEU A 175 -36.31 -2.64 4.57
N ALA A 176 -35.37 -2.22 3.72
CA ALA A 176 -34.08 -1.71 4.15
C ALA A 176 -34.23 -0.42 5.01
N MET A 177 -35.12 0.49 4.59
CA MET A 177 -35.41 1.72 5.35
C MET A 177 -36.16 1.45 6.66
N ASP A 178 -37.19 0.62 6.63
CA ASP A 178 -38.02 0.31 7.81
C ASP A 178 -37.24 -0.40 8.91
N ARG A 179 -36.25 -1.19 8.52
CA ARG A 179 -35.41 -1.99 9.45
C ARG A 179 -34.03 -1.37 9.72
N CYS A 180 -33.75 -0.21 9.11
CA CYS A 180 -32.42 0.45 9.21
C CYS A 180 -31.24 -0.47 8.89
N ILE A 181 -31.37 -1.34 7.88
CA ILE A 181 -30.35 -2.25 7.38
C ILE A 181 -30.03 -1.97 5.91
N SER A 182 -28.94 -2.53 5.39
CA SER A 182 -28.56 -2.35 3.99
C SER A 182 -29.52 -3.11 3.05
N ARG A 183 -29.62 -2.66 1.79
CA ARG A 183 -30.34 -3.39 0.74
C ARG A 183 -29.75 -4.77 0.48
N ARG A 184 -28.42 -4.91 0.68
CA ARG A 184 -27.72 -6.18 0.59
C ARG A 184 -28.23 -7.17 1.62
N GLU A 185 -28.31 -6.77 2.90
CA GLU A 185 -28.81 -7.62 3.97
C GLU A 185 -30.25 -8.08 3.72
N VAL A 186 -31.12 -7.17 3.31
CA VAL A 186 -32.50 -7.54 2.92
C VAL A 186 -32.50 -8.55 1.77
N ALA A 187 -31.67 -8.35 0.76
CA ALA A 187 -31.58 -9.23 -0.39
C ALA A 187 -31.05 -10.63 -0.02
N GLU A 188 -30.06 -10.70 0.85
CA GLU A 188 -29.52 -11.95 1.39
C GLU A 188 -30.59 -12.74 2.18
N GLU A 189 -31.39 -12.07 3.02
CA GLU A 189 -32.52 -12.69 3.72
C GLU A 189 -33.59 -13.22 2.76
N ILE A 190 -33.96 -12.47 1.74
CA ILE A 190 -34.92 -12.91 0.71
C ILE A 190 -34.40 -14.15 -0.01
N LEU A 191 -33.12 -14.20 -0.31
CA LEU A 191 -32.48 -15.35 -0.96
C LEU A 191 -32.41 -16.56 -0.03
N ALA A 192 -32.18 -16.36 1.27
CA ALA A 192 -32.14 -17.42 2.27
C ALA A 192 -33.52 -18.03 2.59
N ALA A 193 -34.56 -17.22 2.58
CA ALA A 193 -35.96 -17.66 2.88
C ALA A 193 -36.59 -18.63 1.87
N GLY A 194 -35.84 -19.10 0.90
CA GLY A 194 -36.32 -20.04 -0.14
C GLY A 194 -35.60 -21.39 -0.15
N LYS A 195 -35.03 -21.79 0.98
CA LYS A 195 -34.56 -23.18 1.19
C LYS A 195 -35.54 -23.96 2.02
#